data_04a817b7f8dc2032729535ea892dce80
#
_entry.id   04a817b7f8dc2032729535ea892dce80
#
_cell.length_a   1.000
_cell.length_b   1.000
_cell.length_c   1.000
_cell.angle_alpha   90.00
_cell.angle_beta   90.00
_cell.angle_gamma   90.00
#
_symmetry.space_group_name_H-M   'P 1'
#
loop_
_entity.id
_entity.type
_entity.pdbx_description
1 polymer ?
#
loop_
_entity_poly.entity_id
_entity_poly.type
_entity_poly.pdbx_seq_one_letter_code
_entity_poly.pdbx_strand_id
1 'polypeptide(L)'
;MINKEEANILIVDDIEDNRYTLERRLKKDGYKNIFSAEGGKSALQMATENKFDLILLDLMMPDMSGLEVLKYLKGDPLQRSIPVIMVTASDEVETAAECII
;
A
#
# COMPACT_ATOMS: atom_id res chain seq x y z
N MET A 1 2.47 15.49 -13.37
CA MET A 1 1.91 14.13 -13.38
C MET A 1 3.03 13.11 -13.59
N ILE A 2 3.10 12.09 -12.73
CA ILE A 2 4.12 11.04 -12.84
C ILE A 2 3.63 9.99 -13.81
N ASN A 3 4.50 9.55 -14.73
CA ASN A 3 4.16 8.46 -15.64
C ASN A 3 4.35 7.10 -14.94
N LYS A 4 3.79 6.05 -15.52
CA LYS A 4 3.82 4.71 -14.93
C LYS A 4 5.23 4.18 -14.69
N GLU A 5 6.18 4.53 -15.56
CA GLU A 5 7.55 4.05 -15.45
C GLU A 5 8.30 4.68 -14.28
N GLU A 6 7.90 5.85 -13.86
CA GLU A 6 8.54 6.59 -12.78
C GLU A 6 7.84 6.44 -11.43
N ALA A 7 6.57 6.05 -11.44
CA ALA A 7 5.78 5.94 -10.22
C ALA A 7 6.32 4.85 -9.29
N ASN A 8 6.52 5.20 -8.03
CA ASN A 8 6.94 4.25 -6.99
C ASN A 8 5.71 3.78 -6.24
N ILE A 9 5.46 2.48 -6.30
CA ILE A 9 4.28 1.88 -5.69
C ILE A 9 4.71 0.89 -4.60
N LEU A 10 4.11 1.00 -3.43
CA LEU A 10 4.34 0.08 -2.33
C LEU A 10 3.11 -0.83 -2.17
N ILE A 11 3.33 -2.13 -2.14
CA ILE A 11 2.30 -3.13 -1.87
C ILE A 11 2.54 -3.65 -0.46
N VAL A 12 1.53 -3.56 0.39
CA VAL A 12 1.60 -4.01 1.78
C VAL A 12 0.58 -5.12 2.00
N ASP A 13 1.06 -6.33 2.23
CA ASP A 13 0.21 -7.50 2.46
C ASP A 13 1.08 -8.57 3.13
N ASP A 14 0.54 -9.27 4.12
CA ASP A 14 1.29 -10.31 4.83
C ASP A 14 1.38 -11.61 4.04
N ILE A 15 0.57 -11.78 3.01
CA ILE A 15 0.53 -12.99 2.19
C ILE A 15 1.36 -12.81 0.92
N GLU A 16 2.40 -13.61 0.77
CA GLU A 16 3.31 -13.50 -0.36
C GLU A 16 2.62 -13.64 -1.70
N ASP A 17 1.68 -14.58 -1.83
CA ASP A 17 0.94 -14.79 -3.08
C ASP A 17 0.15 -13.56 -3.50
N ASN A 18 -0.40 -12.82 -2.54
CA ASN A 18 -1.13 -11.60 -2.83
C ASN A 18 -0.18 -10.51 -3.32
N ARG A 19 0.99 -10.37 -2.69
CA ARG A 19 2.00 -9.41 -3.13
C ARG A 19 2.47 -9.73 -4.54
N TYR A 20 2.74 -11.00 -4.80
CA TYR A 20 3.20 -11.44 -6.11
C TYR A 20 2.16 -11.16 -7.21
N THR A 21 0.90 -11.47 -6.93
CA THR A 21 -0.19 -11.26 -7.90
C THR A 21 -0.36 -9.78 -8.23
N LEU A 22 -0.34 -8.92 -7.22
CA LEU A 22 -0.46 -7.47 -7.42
C LEU A 22 0.75 -6.90 -8.17
N GLU A 23 1.94 -7.31 -7.79
CA GLU A 23 3.16 -6.86 -8.47
C GLU A 23 3.13 -7.23 -9.94
N ARG A 24 2.79 -8.47 -10.22
CA ARG A 24 2.71 -8.98 -11.60
C ARG A 24 1.70 -8.17 -12.42
N ARG A 25 0.54 -7.90 -11.84
CA ARG A 25 -0.52 -7.14 -12.50
C ARG A 25 -0.06 -5.71 -12.81
N LEU A 26 0.56 -5.08 -11.85
CA LEU A 26 1.06 -3.71 -12.03
C LEU A 26 2.16 -3.65 -13.07
N LYS A 27 3.07 -4.59 -13.06
CA LYS A 27 4.14 -4.65 -14.08
C LYS A 27 3.57 -4.84 -15.47
N LYS A 28 2.55 -5.68 -15.60
CA LYS A 28 1.88 -5.89 -16.87
C LYS A 28 1.22 -4.62 -17.37
N ASP A 29 0.74 -3.77 -16.47
CA ASP A 29 0.10 -2.51 -16.82
C ASP A 29 1.11 -1.38 -17.08
N GLY A 30 2.41 -1.65 -16.99
CA GLY A 30 3.44 -0.69 -17.33
C GLY A 30 4.17 -0.03 -16.17
N TYR A 31 3.81 -0.37 -14.93
CA TYR A 31 4.52 0.14 -13.74
C TYR A 31 5.80 -0.65 -13.54
N LYS A 32 6.89 0.04 -13.23
CA LYS A 32 8.21 -0.62 -13.11
C LYS A 32 8.78 -0.59 -11.70
N ASN A 33 8.46 0.42 -10.93
CA ASN A 33 9.05 0.59 -9.59
C ASN A 33 8.07 0.10 -8.52
N ILE A 34 8.06 -1.20 -8.31
CA ILE A 34 7.16 -1.86 -7.37
C ILE A 34 7.95 -2.34 -6.16
N PHE A 35 7.52 -1.93 -4.98
CA PHE A 35 8.10 -2.32 -3.70
C PHE A 35 7.05 -3.11 -2.93
N SER A 36 7.48 -3.99 -2.05
CA SER A 36 6.55 -4.76 -1.23
C SER A 36 7.01 -4.83 0.22
N ALA A 37 6.04 -4.86 1.12
CA ALA A 37 6.25 -5.00 2.55
C ALA A 37 5.36 -6.11 3.08
N GLU A 38 5.88 -6.87 4.04
CA GLU A 38 5.18 -8.04 4.59
C GLU A 38 4.21 -7.68 5.72
N GLY A 39 4.24 -6.47 6.21
CA GLY A 39 3.39 -6.05 7.30
C GLY A 39 3.44 -4.56 7.53
N GLY A 40 2.69 -4.09 8.53
CA GLY A 40 2.56 -2.68 8.80
C GLY A 40 3.85 -2.00 9.24
N LYS A 41 4.61 -2.64 10.11
CA LYS A 41 5.86 -2.06 10.60
C LYS A 41 6.88 -1.88 9.48
N SER A 42 7.01 -2.91 8.65
CA SER A 42 7.90 -2.88 7.49
C SER A 42 7.46 -1.77 6.51
N ALA A 43 6.16 -1.65 6.29
CA ALA A 43 5.61 -0.63 5.40
C ALA A 43 5.93 0.78 5.90
N LEU A 44 5.74 1.02 7.20
CA LEU A 44 6.01 2.33 7.78
C LEU A 44 7.50 2.69 7.69
N GLN A 45 8.36 1.71 7.92
CA GLN A 45 9.81 1.93 7.79
C GLN A 45 10.17 2.29 6.35
N MET A 46 9.65 1.53 5.39
CA MET A 46 9.92 1.79 3.97
C MET A 46 9.40 3.17 3.55
N ALA A 47 8.26 3.58 4.08
CA ALA A 47 7.69 4.90 3.77
C ALA A 47 8.56 6.05 4.28
N THR A 48 9.32 5.85 5.35
CA THR A 48 10.25 6.88 5.82
C THR A 48 11.52 6.93 4.98
N GLU A 49 11.91 5.83 4.37
CA GLU A 49 13.16 5.73 3.60
C GLU A 49 12.99 6.04 2.12
N ASN A 50 11.77 5.96 1.61
CA ASN A 50 11.48 6.13 0.19
C ASN A 50 10.25 7.00 0.00
N LYS A 51 10.17 7.65 -1.16
CA LYS A 51 8.98 8.39 -1.54
C LYS A 51 8.10 7.52 -2.42
N PHE A 52 6.89 7.26 -1.98
CA PHE A 52 5.92 6.49 -2.75
C PHE A 52 4.85 7.40 -3.34
N ASP A 53 4.40 7.05 -4.53
CA ASP A 53 3.32 7.75 -5.23
C ASP A 53 1.97 7.11 -4.99
N LEU A 54 1.98 5.86 -4.53
CA LEU A 54 0.77 5.09 -4.24
C LEU A 54 1.12 3.97 -3.28
N ILE A 55 0.26 3.70 -2.32
CA ILE A 55 0.37 2.56 -1.41
C ILE A 55 -0.88 1.70 -1.53
N LEU A 56 -0.70 0.43 -1.85
CA LEU A 56 -1.77 -0.56 -1.84
C LEU A 56 -1.65 -1.31 -0.52
N LEU A 57 -2.65 -1.17 0.33
CA LEU A 57 -2.56 -1.58 1.73
C LEU A 57 -3.64 -2.59 2.10
N ASP A 58 -3.20 -3.76 2.58
CA ASP A 58 -4.11 -4.77 3.08
C ASP A 58 -4.71 -4.33 4.42
N LEU A 59 -5.99 -4.57 4.61
CA LEU A 59 -6.70 -4.21 5.83
C LEU A 59 -6.33 -5.11 7.01
N MET A 60 -6.19 -6.41 6.76
CA MET A 60 -5.98 -7.41 7.82
C MET A 60 -4.58 -7.99 7.77
N MET A 61 -3.75 -7.61 8.74
CA MET A 61 -2.38 -8.13 8.89
C MET A 61 -2.12 -8.47 10.36
N PRO A 62 -1.32 -9.50 10.65
CA PRO A 62 -1.11 -9.94 12.04
C PRO A 62 -0.37 -8.96 12.94
N ASP A 63 0.58 -8.20 12.41
CA ASP A 63 1.39 -7.28 13.25
C ASP A 63 0.69 -5.94 13.50
N MET A 64 -0.06 -5.48 12.52
CA MET A 64 -0.70 -4.16 12.58
C MET A 64 -1.77 -4.11 11.50
N SER A 65 -2.96 -3.64 11.82
CA SER A 65 -4.02 -3.54 10.82
C SER A 65 -3.72 -2.46 9.80
N GLY A 66 -4.30 -2.58 8.61
CA GLY A 66 -4.18 -1.55 7.59
C GLY A 66 -4.70 -0.20 8.05
N LEU A 67 -5.73 -0.19 8.89
CA LEU A 67 -6.26 1.04 9.46
C LEU A 67 -5.24 1.75 10.34
N GLU A 68 -4.48 0.99 11.12
CA GLU A 68 -3.42 1.55 11.95
C GLU A 68 -2.29 2.14 11.10
N VAL A 69 -1.91 1.42 10.03
CA VAL A 69 -0.89 1.92 9.10
C VAL A 69 -1.36 3.23 8.48
N LEU A 70 -2.60 3.26 8.01
CA LEU A 70 -3.18 4.46 7.42
C LEU A 70 -3.15 5.63 8.40
N LYS A 71 -3.48 5.37 9.65
CA LYS A 71 -3.48 6.39 10.69
C LYS A 71 -2.08 7.00 10.89
N TYR A 72 -1.06 6.16 10.94
CA TYR A 72 0.32 6.63 11.04
C TYR A 72 0.74 7.46 9.82
N LEU A 73 0.39 7.00 8.62
CA LEU A 73 0.71 7.72 7.39
C LEU A 73 0.05 9.09 7.35
N LYS A 74 -1.24 9.15 7.71
CA LYS A 74 -1.98 10.42 7.70
C LYS A 74 -1.53 11.37 8.80
N GLY A 75 -0.93 10.85 9.86
CA GLY A 75 -0.38 11.66 10.94
C GLY A 75 0.99 12.26 10.64
N ASP A 76 1.66 11.80 9.60
CA ASP A 76 3.00 12.28 9.25
C ASP A 76 2.89 13.35 8.15
N PRO A 77 3.40 14.58 8.42
CA PRO A 77 3.33 15.66 7.42
C PRO A 77 3.97 15.33 6.08
N LEU A 78 4.98 14.46 6.06
CA LEU A 78 5.67 14.09 4.83
C LEU A 78 4.95 12.99 4.05
N GLN A 79 4.10 12.22 4.72
CA GLN A 79 3.49 11.03 4.13
C GLN A 79 1.97 11.14 3.94
N ARG A 80 1.32 12.08 4.61
CA ARG A 80 -0.14 12.17 4.60
C ARG A 80 -0.76 12.45 3.24
N SER A 81 0.01 12.96 2.30
CA SER A 81 -0.50 13.24 0.95
C SER A 81 -0.38 12.05 0.01
N ILE A 82 0.27 10.96 0.43
CA ILE A 82 0.41 9.77 -0.41
C ILE A 82 -0.96 9.09 -0.56
N PRO A 83 -1.45 8.88 -1.77
CA PRO A 83 -2.70 8.13 -1.96
C PRO A 83 -2.56 6.70 -1.47
N VAL A 84 -3.56 6.24 -0.71
CA VAL A 84 -3.59 4.89 -0.18
C VAL A 84 -4.88 4.22 -0.64
N ILE A 85 -4.75 3.04 -1.25
CA ILE A 85 -5.89 2.23 -1.66
C ILE A 85 -5.91 0.98 -0.79
N MET A 86 -7.05 0.75 -0.11
CA MET A 86 -7.21 -0.45 0.69
C MET A 86 -7.56 -1.63 -0.21
N VAL A 87 -6.78 -2.69 -0.11
CA VAL A 87 -6.98 -3.92 -0.87
C VAL A 87 -7.39 -5.00 0.12
N THR A 88 -8.60 -5.51 -0.02
CA THR A 88 -9.18 -6.41 0.96
C THR A 88 -9.94 -7.53 0.28
N ALA A 89 -10.28 -8.57 1.06
CA ALA A 89 -11.16 -9.63 0.59
C ALA A 89 -12.55 -9.05 0.28
N SER A 90 -13.28 -9.71 -0.62
CA SER A 90 -14.55 -9.18 -1.11
C SER A 90 -15.60 -8.91 -0.02
N ASP A 91 -15.56 -9.67 1.07
CA ASP A 91 -16.47 -9.49 2.19
C ASP A 91 -16.14 -8.27 3.06
N GLU A 92 -15.01 -7.63 2.83
CA GLU A 92 -14.56 -6.46 3.59
C GLU A 92 -14.65 -5.16 2.78
N VAL A 93 -15.28 -5.21 1.60
CA VAL A 93 -15.33 -4.06 0.69
C VAL A 93 -15.96 -2.82 1.33
N GLU A 94 -17.02 -2.99 2.10
CA GLU A 94 -17.67 -1.86 2.76
C GLU A 94 -16.74 -1.17 3.75
N THR A 95 -15.99 -1.94 4.53
CA THR A 95 -15.01 -1.40 5.48
C THR A 95 -13.89 -0.68 4.74
N ALA A 96 -13.41 -1.26 3.64
CA ALA A 96 -12.38 -0.64 2.83
C ALA A 96 -12.85 0.70 2.25
N ALA A 97 -14.11 0.76 1.79
CA ALA A 97 -14.67 1.98 1.24
C ALA A 97 -14.68 3.12 2.26
N GLU A 98 -14.89 2.81 3.53
CA GLU A 98 -14.84 3.81 4.61
C GLU A 98 -13.43 4.34 4.86
N CYS A 99 -12.40 3.59 4.48
CA CYS A 99 -11.00 3.95 4.70
C CYS A 99 -10.39 4.71 3.54
N ILE A 100 -11.02 4.71 2.39
CA ILE A 100 -10.52 5.43 1.21
C ILE A 100 -10.81 6.92 1.39
N ILE A 101 -9.77 7.69 1.36
CA ILE A 101 -9.88 9.13 1.61
C ILE A 101 -9.44 9.92 0.39
#